data_6fd3da809cee057bb7aac92e01bd320c
#
_entry.id   6fd3da809cee057bb7aac92e01bd320c
#
_cell.length_a   1.000
_cell.length_b   1.000
_cell.length_c   1.000
_cell.angle_alpha   90.00
_cell.angle_beta   90.00
_cell.angle_gamma   90.00
#
_symmetry.space_group_name_H-M   'P 1'
#
loop_
_entity.id
_entity.type
_entity.pdbx_description
1 polymer ?
#
loop_
_entity_poly.entity_id
_entity_poly.type
_entity_poly.pdbx_seq_one_letter_code
_entity_poly.pdbx_strand_id
1 'polypeptide(L)'
;MPAAWTTRLRKLRTAHEKFLARRNPVDPEWDNGVFDRFVHPAITYRHAPIEWRYDLNPRTNPFLMERLGVNATLNPGAFYWKGKVHLVVRFEGYDRKSLFAIAESANGIDQWRFWDEPVDLPELKPETNVYDMRITFHEDGCIYGVFCAEAKDPNAKPGDLSSAVAVAGLVRTKDFKTWERLPNLKTPASQQRNVVLHPEFVDGQYAFYTRPMDGFIDVGSGGGIGWTLCRDITTGVTGPETIIDGRAYHTIKEVKNGQGPAPIKTSRGWLHLAHGVRACAAGLRYVLYMFMTSLDDPSRVIARPGGHFLAPYGGEGLGDVSNVTFTNGWVELGDTAKTVLIYYGGSDTRCYVARTTLDKLVDWCLHTPEDALTTRRALEQRLTLIRANRAILGS
;
A
#
# COMPACT_ATOMS: atom_id res chain seq x y z
N MET A 1 -37.49 -23.62 -2.38
CA MET A 1 -36.20 -23.81 -1.67
C MET A 1 -36.41 -24.67 -0.45
N PRO A 2 -35.51 -25.61 -0.11
CA PRO A 2 -35.64 -26.40 1.13
C PRO A 2 -35.61 -25.47 2.35
N ALA A 3 -36.51 -25.66 3.32
CA ALA A 3 -36.62 -24.80 4.50
C ALA A 3 -35.32 -24.69 5.31
N ALA A 4 -34.58 -25.79 5.45
CA ALA A 4 -33.28 -25.81 6.13
C ALA A 4 -32.24 -24.96 5.42
N TRP A 5 -32.19 -24.98 4.09
CA TRP A 5 -31.28 -24.18 3.28
C TRP A 5 -31.55 -22.66 3.42
N THR A 6 -32.84 -22.27 3.31
CA THR A 6 -33.29 -20.88 3.49
C THR A 6 -32.95 -20.38 4.89
N THR A 7 -33.12 -21.20 5.92
CA THR A 7 -32.77 -20.86 7.29
C THR A 7 -31.26 -20.65 7.45
N ARG A 8 -30.43 -21.52 6.83
CA ARG A 8 -28.97 -21.39 6.85
C ARG A 8 -28.51 -20.10 6.13
N LEU A 9 -29.06 -19.81 4.95
CA LEU A 9 -28.76 -18.57 4.23
C LEU A 9 -29.12 -17.31 5.06
N ARG A 10 -30.30 -17.31 5.68
CA ARG A 10 -30.70 -16.20 6.57
C ARG A 10 -29.73 -16.00 7.73
N LYS A 11 -29.29 -17.09 8.39
CA LYS A 11 -28.29 -17.01 9.47
C LYS A 11 -26.96 -16.46 8.96
N LEU A 12 -26.49 -16.91 7.80
CA LEU A 12 -25.26 -16.42 7.18
C LEU A 12 -25.33 -14.92 6.90
N ARG A 13 -26.42 -14.44 6.28
CA ARG A 13 -26.63 -13.01 5.98
C ARG A 13 -26.69 -12.17 7.25
N THR A 14 -27.44 -12.60 8.27
CA THR A 14 -27.55 -11.89 9.55
C THR A 14 -26.18 -11.79 10.25
N ALA A 15 -25.40 -12.89 10.24
CA ALA A 15 -24.05 -12.89 10.84
C ALA A 15 -23.09 -11.98 10.08
N HIS A 16 -23.19 -11.94 8.76
CA HIS A 16 -22.39 -11.05 7.91
C HIS A 16 -22.72 -9.59 8.17
N GLU A 17 -24.00 -9.20 8.17
CA GLU A 17 -24.41 -7.83 8.47
C GLU A 17 -23.97 -7.38 9.87
N LYS A 18 -24.11 -8.25 10.88
CA LYS A 18 -23.62 -7.98 12.23
C LYS A 18 -22.12 -7.74 12.26
N PHE A 19 -21.36 -8.51 11.46
CA PHE A 19 -19.92 -8.34 11.34
C PHE A 19 -19.55 -7.01 10.66
N LEU A 20 -20.21 -6.65 9.56
CA LEU A 20 -19.97 -5.40 8.85
C LEU A 20 -20.33 -4.15 9.69
N ALA A 21 -21.31 -4.26 10.58
CA ALA A 21 -21.72 -3.17 11.47
C ALA A 21 -20.81 -2.98 12.69
N ARG A 22 -19.79 -3.83 12.87
CA ARG A 22 -18.90 -3.78 14.05
C ARG A 22 -18.10 -2.47 14.07
N ARG A 23 -18.00 -1.87 15.24
CA ARG A 23 -17.10 -0.73 15.50
C ARG A 23 -15.66 -1.22 15.74
N ASN A 24 -14.71 -0.38 15.41
CA ASN A 24 -13.29 -0.62 15.59
C ASN A 24 -12.70 0.44 16.54
N PRO A 25 -12.64 0.16 17.85
CA PRO A 25 -12.09 1.11 18.80
C PRO A 25 -10.57 1.26 18.66
N VAL A 26 -10.06 2.39 19.13
CA VAL A 26 -8.62 2.61 19.30
C VAL A 26 -8.07 1.53 20.24
N ASP A 27 -6.91 1.01 19.93
CA ASP A 27 -6.19 0.05 20.76
C ASP A 27 -5.62 0.76 22.01
N PRO A 28 -6.13 0.47 23.21
CA PRO A 28 -5.68 1.13 24.44
C PRO A 28 -4.28 0.72 24.88
N GLU A 29 -3.73 -0.37 24.35
CA GLU A 29 -2.37 -0.85 24.66
C GLU A 29 -1.30 -0.21 23.78
N TRP A 30 -1.72 0.58 22.78
CA TRP A 30 -0.82 1.28 21.87
C TRP A 30 -0.85 2.78 22.09
N ASP A 31 0.28 3.33 22.53
CA ASP A 31 0.51 4.78 22.57
C ASP A 31 2.00 5.07 22.29
N ASN A 32 2.27 5.74 21.19
CA ASN A 32 3.61 6.24 20.86
C ASN A 32 3.63 7.77 20.62
N GLY A 33 2.53 8.46 20.88
CA GLY A 33 2.37 9.89 20.67
C GLY A 33 2.23 10.31 19.19
N VAL A 34 2.49 9.41 18.24
CA VAL A 34 2.53 9.75 16.80
C VAL A 34 1.26 9.31 16.08
N PHE A 35 0.82 8.07 16.25
CA PHE A 35 -0.36 7.53 15.60
C PHE A 35 -1.12 6.56 16.50
N ASP A 36 -2.44 6.50 16.32
CA ASP A 36 -3.31 5.50 16.92
C ASP A 36 -3.31 4.22 16.08
N ARG A 37 -3.41 3.07 16.75
CA ARG A 37 -3.80 1.79 16.16
C ARG A 37 -5.22 1.44 16.57
N PHE A 38 -5.81 0.46 15.90
CA PHE A 38 -7.16 -0.01 16.19
C PHE A 38 -7.14 -1.50 16.51
N VAL A 39 -8.06 -1.93 17.37
CA VAL A 39 -8.13 -3.31 17.88
C VAL A 39 -8.32 -4.36 16.79
N HIS A 40 -9.04 -3.99 15.72
CA HIS A 40 -9.37 -4.90 14.64
C HIS A 40 -8.77 -4.45 13.31
N PRO A 41 -8.51 -5.40 12.39
CA PRO A 41 -8.27 -5.05 10.99
C PRO A 41 -9.43 -4.23 10.43
N ALA A 42 -9.14 -3.24 9.58
CA ALA A 42 -10.14 -2.46 8.86
C ALA A 42 -10.92 -3.33 7.87
N ILE A 43 -10.19 -4.12 7.04
CA ILE A 43 -10.79 -5.06 6.09
C ILE A 43 -10.11 -6.43 6.21
N THR A 44 -10.93 -7.48 6.11
CA THR A 44 -10.50 -8.88 6.03
C THR A 44 -11.33 -9.60 4.96
N TYR A 45 -10.97 -10.81 4.58
CA TYR A 45 -11.75 -11.67 3.69
C TYR A 45 -13.24 -11.77 4.08
N ARG A 46 -13.57 -11.61 5.37
CA ARG A 46 -14.94 -11.68 5.88
C ARG A 46 -15.81 -10.51 5.45
N HIS A 47 -15.22 -9.38 5.01
CA HIS A 47 -15.96 -8.23 4.47
C HIS A 47 -16.44 -8.48 3.03
N ALA A 48 -15.85 -9.46 2.34
CA ALA A 48 -16.26 -9.81 0.97
C ALA A 48 -17.75 -10.18 0.94
N PRO A 49 -18.54 -9.63 0.00
CA PRO A 49 -19.95 -9.92 -0.13
C PRO A 49 -20.24 -11.43 -0.22
N ILE A 50 -21.34 -11.87 0.34
CA ILE A 50 -21.72 -13.30 0.36
C ILE A 50 -21.87 -13.80 -1.07
N GLU A 51 -22.50 -13.02 -1.92
CA GLU A 51 -22.76 -13.32 -3.33
C GLU A 51 -21.48 -13.42 -4.20
N TRP A 52 -20.36 -12.92 -3.74
CA TRP A 52 -19.07 -13.10 -4.42
C TRP A 52 -18.40 -14.43 -4.09
N ARG A 53 -18.82 -15.08 -3.00
CA ARG A 53 -18.19 -16.28 -2.45
C ARG A 53 -19.05 -17.54 -2.52
N TYR A 54 -20.36 -17.35 -2.46
CA TYR A 54 -21.33 -18.45 -2.39
C TYR A 54 -22.17 -18.50 -3.65
N ASP A 55 -22.29 -19.69 -4.24
CA ASP A 55 -23.38 -19.97 -5.14
C ASP A 55 -24.68 -20.07 -4.33
N LEU A 56 -25.58 -19.11 -4.53
CA LEU A 56 -26.84 -19.01 -3.80
C LEU A 56 -27.98 -19.83 -4.46
N ASN A 57 -27.67 -20.72 -5.40
CA ASN A 57 -28.63 -21.61 -6.00
C ASN A 57 -28.66 -22.97 -5.24
N PRO A 58 -29.78 -23.33 -4.58
CA PRO A 58 -29.85 -24.57 -3.81
C PRO A 58 -29.78 -25.85 -4.67
N ARG A 59 -29.97 -25.76 -6.01
CA ARG A 59 -29.81 -26.90 -6.91
C ARG A 59 -28.35 -27.26 -7.15
N THR A 60 -27.50 -26.23 -7.32
CA THR A 60 -26.06 -26.39 -7.56
C THR A 60 -25.25 -26.37 -6.27
N ASN A 61 -25.79 -25.76 -5.18
CA ASN A 61 -25.15 -25.67 -3.86
C ASN A 61 -26.11 -26.07 -2.72
N PRO A 62 -26.53 -27.34 -2.64
CA PRO A 62 -27.53 -27.79 -1.66
C PRO A 62 -27.05 -27.67 -0.20
N PHE A 63 -25.74 -27.62 0.03
CA PHE A 63 -25.11 -27.48 1.35
C PHE A 63 -24.74 -26.02 1.68
N LEU A 64 -25.00 -25.05 0.80
CA LEU A 64 -24.59 -23.63 0.94
C LEU A 64 -23.11 -23.53 1.35
N MET A 65 -22.23 -24.11 0.56
CA MET A 65 -20.79 -24.04 0.72
C MET A 65 -20.23 -22.79 0.04
N GLU A 66 -19.15 -22.25 0.59
CA GLU A 66 -18.36 -21.21 -0.07
C GLU A 66 -17.64 -21.83 -1.27
N ARG A 67 -17.95 -21.35 -2.48
CA ARG A 67 -17.44 -21.92 -3.73
C ARG A 67 -16.22 -21.19 -4.27
N LEU A 68 -16.20 -19.85 -4.08
CA LEU A 68 -15.08 -18.99 -4.45
C LEU A 68 -14.49 -18.37 -3.17
N GLY A 69 -13.55 -19.07 -2.56
CA GLY A 69 -12.93 -18.61 -1.32
C GLY A 69 -12.02 -17.42 -1.52
N VAL A 70 -11.92 -16.58 -0.51
CA VAL A 70 -11.03 -15.44 -0.46
C VAL A 70 -9.89 -15.75 0.48
N ASN A 71 -8.66 -15.75 -0.04
CA ASN A 71 -7.45 -15.96 0.74
C ASN A 71 -7.10 -14.71 1.55
N ALA A 72 -7.02 -13.57 0.87
CA ALA A 72 -6.57 -12.33 1.47
C ALA A 72 -7.26 -11.09 0.88
N THR A 73 -7.33 -10.04 1.70
CA THR A 73 -7.68 -8.67 1.32
C THR A 73 -6.58 -7.78 1.86
N LEU A 74 -5.74 -7.20 0.99
CA LEU A 74 -4.49 -6.57 1.42
C LEU A 74 -4.10 -5.38 0.53
N ASN A 75 -3.06 -4.66 0.95
CA ASN A 75 -2.35 -3.63 0.20
C ASN A 75 -3.27 -2.63 -0.53
N PRO A 76 -4.21 -1.96 0.17
CA PRO A 76 -5.18 -1.12 -0.48
C PRO A 76 -4.57 0.20 -0.94
N GLY A 77 -4.90 0.66 -2.15
CA GLY A 77 -4.88 2.08 -2.49
C GLY A 77 -6.01 2.80 -1.74
N ALA A 78 -5.86 4.08 -1.45
CA ALA A 78 -6.85 4.82 -0.68
C ALA A 78 -7.13 6.19 -1.28
N PHE A 79 -8.37 6.67 -1.13
CA PHE A 79 -8.78 8.00 -1.56
C PHE A 79 -10.01 8.51 -0.79
N TYR A 80 -10.11 9.84 -0.68
CA TYR A 80 -11.28 10.50 -0.14
C TYR A 80 -12.12 11.05 -1.29
N TRP A 81 -13.40 10.68 -1.35
CA TRP A 81 -14.27 11.07 -2.44
C TRP A 81 -15.73 11.14 -2.01
N LYS A 82 -16.41 12.22 -2.41
CA LYS A 82 -17.84 12.44 -2.09
C LYS A 82 -18.18 12.25 -0.60
N GLY A 83 -17.30 12.74 0.28
CA GLY A 83 -17.57 12.72 1.72
C GLY A 83 -17.31 11.38 2.42
N LYS A 84 -16.71 10.40 1.73
CA LYS A 84 -16.36 9.09 2.28
C LYS A 84 -14.91 8.72 1.97
N VAL A 85 -14.37 7.84 2.76
CA VAL A 85 -13.09 7.19 2.47
C VAL A 85 -13.34 5.91 1.68
N HIS A 86 -12.53 5.71 0.65
CA HIS A 86 -12.59 4.55 -0.22
C HIS A 86 -11.23 3.86 -0.26
N LEU A 87 -11.26 2.54 -0.39
CA LEU A 87 -10.09 1.70 -0.59
C LEU A 87 -10.23 0.90 -1.88
N VAL A 88 -9.20 0.92 -2.72
CA VAL A 88 -9.03 -0.04 -3.81
C VAL A 88 -8.24 -1.21 -3.25
N VAL A 89 -8.94 -2.23 -2.80
CA VAL A 89 -8.38 -3.37 -2.10
C VAL A 89 -7.88 -4.40 -3.10
N ARG A 90 -6.67 -4.93 -2.92
CA ARG A 90 -6.24 -6.17 -3.54
C ARG A 90 -7.03 -7.31 -2.90
N PHE A 91 -7.82 -7.97 -3.72
CA PHE A 91 -8.67 -9.08 -3.34
C PHE A 91 -8.10 -10.35 -3.98
N GLU A 92 -7.61 -11.28 -3.19
CA GLU A 92 -6.97 -12.50 -3.68
C GLU A 92 -7.80 -13.74 -3.38
N GLY A 93 -8.07 -14.53 -4.42
CA GLY A 93 -8.77 -15.81 -4.30
C GLY A 93 -7.86 -16.94 -3.84
N TYR A 94 -8.43 -18.11 -3.53
CA TYR A 94 -7.68 -19.33 -3.22
C TYR A 94 -6.84 -19.84 -4.39
N ASP A 95 -7.12 -19.38 -5.60
CA ASP A 95 -6.37 -19.65 -6.83
C ASP A 95 -5.15 -18.75 -7.02
N ARG A 96 -4.86 -17.87 -6.05
CA ARG A 96 -3.80 -16.87 -6.09
C ARG A 96 -3.94 -15.81 -7.18
N LYS A 97 -5.13 -15.66 -7.75
CA LYS A 97 -5.42 -14.55 -8.66
C LYS A 97 -5.92 -13.36 -7.85
N SER A 98 -5.36 -12.20 -8.18
CA SER A 98 -5.77 -10.95 -7.58
C SER A 98 -6.67 -10.17 -8.53
N LEU A 99 -7.61 -9.45 -7.95
CA LEU A 99 -8.44 -8.46 -8.60
C LEU A 99 -8.56 -7.24 -7.69
N PHE A 100 -9.07 -6.14 -8.21
CA PHE A 100 -9.30 -4.94 -7.42
C PHE A 100 -10.78 -4.82 -7.05
N ALA A 101 -11.04 -4.47 -5.81
CA ALA A 101 -12.39 -4.25 -5.31
C ALA A 101 -12.44 -2.95 -4.51
N ILE A 102 -13.46 -2.12 -4.75
CA ILE A 102 -13.61 -0.86 -4.04
C ILE A 102 -14.49 -1.08 -2.83
N ALA A 103 -14.00 -0.66 -1.67
CA ALA A 103 -14.75 -0.60 -0.42
C ALA A 103 -14.85 0.84 0.06
N GLU A 104 -15.97 1.20 0.70
CA GLU A 104 -16.20 2.52 1.28
C GLU A 104 -16.53 2.47 2.75
N SER A 105 -16.19 3.54 3.47
CA SER A 105 -16.54 3.78 4.88
C SER A 105 -16.78 5.27 5.12
N ALA A 106 -17.74 5.60 5.97
CA ALA A 106 -18.03 6.99 6.31
C ALA A 106 -16.91 7.64 7.14
N ASN A 107 -16.19 6.86 7.95
CA ASN A 107 -15.14 7.34 8.85
C ASN A 107 -13.73 6.82 8.50
N GLY A 108 -13.62 5.91 7.53
CA GLY A 108 -12.36 5.30 7.11
C GLY A 108 -11.75 4.31 8.12
N ILE A 109 -12.44 3.98 9.20
CA ILE A 109 -11.92 3.12 10.27
C ILE A 109 -12.67 1.80 10.36
N ASP A 110 -14.00 1.87 10.29
CA ASP A 110 -14.88 0.72 10.44
C ASP A 110 -16.09 0.78 9.51
N GLN A 111 -16.96 -0.23 9.60
CA GLN A 111 -18.20 -0.35 8.84
C GLN A 111 -17.99 -0.31 7.32
N TRP A 112 -16.89 -0.88 6.89
CA TRP A 112 -16.55 -1.00 5.49
C TRP A 112 -17.53 -1.86 4.72
N ARG A 113 -17.89 -1.41 3.50
CA ARG A 113 -18.71 -2.16 2.55
C ARG A 113 -18.09 -2.10 1.19
N PHE A 114 -17.94 -3.24 0.56
CA PHE A 114 -17.55 -3.31 -0.85
C PHE A 114 -18.69 -2.80 -1.75
N TRP A 115 -18.33 -2.22 -2.87
CA TRP A 115 -19.28 -1.94 -3.93
C TRP A 115 -19.87 -3.23 -4.48
N ASP A 116 -20.92 -3.13 -5.33
CA ASP A 116 -21.68 -4.30 -5.78
C ASP A 116 -20.83 -5.27 -6.60
N GLU A 117 -19.85 -4.76 -7.35
CA GLU A 117 -18.99 -5.54 -8.24
C GLU A 117 -17.51 -5.16 -8.07
N PRO A 118 -16.58 -6.09 -8.31
CA PRO A 118 -15.16 -5.78 -8.45
C PRO A 118 -14.91 -4.81 -9.62
N VAL A 119 -13.73 -4.20 -9.63
CA VAL A 119 -13.28 -3.35 -10.74
C VAL A 119 -13.08 -4.22 -11.98
N ASP A 120 -13.87 -3.95 -13.02
CA ASP A 120 -13.66 -4.54 -14.34
C ASP A 120 -12.49 -3.81 -15.03
N LEU A 121 -11.32 -4.44 -14.98
CA LEU A 121 -10.08 -3.88 -15.48
C LEU A 121 -9.73 -4.56 -16.82
N PRO A 122 -9.65 -3.80 -17.94
CA PRO A 122 -9.22 -4.38 -19.21
C PRO A 122 -7.83 -5.03 -19.11
N GLU A 123 -7.74 -6.28 -19.52
CA GLU A 123 -6.50 -7.05 -19.53
C GLU A 123 -5.62 -6.67 -20.74
N LEU A 124 -4.31 -6.56 -20.54
CA LEU A 124 -3.31 -6.49 -21.59
C LEU A 124 -2.51 -7.80 -21.62
N LYS A 125 -2.52 -8.49 -22.74
CA LYS A 125 -1.70 -9.69 -22.90
C LYS A 125 -0.20 -9.31 -22.88
N PRO A 126 0.68 -10.08 -22.24
CA PRO A 126 0.49 -11.42 -21.66
C PRO A 126 0.23 -11.42 -20.13
N GLU A 127 -0.39 -10.40 -19.55
CA GLU A 127 -0.66 -10.31 -18.10
C GLU A 127 -1.34 -11.57 -17.58
N THR A 128 -0.92 -12.03 -16.41
CA THR A 128 -1.48 -13.21 -15.73
C THR A 128 -1.99 -12.89 -14.34
N ASN A 129 -1.54 -11.76 -13.75
CA ASN A 129 -1.99 -11.28 -12.46
C ASN A 129 -1.76 -9.77 -12.35
N VAL A 130 -2.66 -9.06 -11.62
CA VAL A 130 -2.56 -7.63 -11.34
C VAL A 130 -2.77 -7.38 -9.86
N TYR A 131 -1.97 -6.49 -9.25
CA TYR A 131 -2.06 -6.25 -7.81
C TYR A 131 -1.44 -4.91 -7.38
N ASP A 132 -1.76 -4.50 -6.14
CA ASP A 132 -1.16 -3.38 -5.43
C ASP A 132 -1.36 -2.03 -6.14
N MET A 133 -2.63 -1.65 -6.41
CA MET A 133 -2.97 -0.39 -7.05
C MET A 133 -2.79 0.80 -6.09
N ARG A 134 -2.13 1.85 -6.59
CA ARG A 134 -2.01 3.17 -5.96
C ARG A 134 -2.86 4.16 -6.72
N ILE A 135 -3.58 5.00 -6.01
CA ILE A 135 -4.46 6.02 -6.60
C ILE A 135 -3.80 7.38 -6.49
N THR A 136 -3.79 8.12 -7.59
CA THR A 136 -3.31 9.50 -7.65
C THR A 136 -4.37 10.38 -8.31
N PHE A 137 -4.81 11.42 -7.62
CA PHE A 137 -5.54 12.53 -8.20
C PHE A 137 -4.51 13.47 -8.79
N HIS A 138 -4.50 13.59 -10.10
CA HIS A 138 -3.50 14.37 -10.81
C HIS A 138 -4.07 15.73 -11.23
N GLU A 139 -3.22 16.74 -11.31
CA GLU A 139 -3.62 18.12 -11.62
C GLU A 139 -4.21 18.29 -13.04
N ASP A 140 -4.03 17.33 -13.96
CA ASP A 140 -4.70 17.29 -15.25
C ASP A 140 -6.21 16.99 -15.16
N GLY A 141 -6.72 16.79 -13.95
CA GLY A 141 -8.12 16.48 -13.67
C GLY A 141 -8.51 15.02 -13.87
N CYS A 142 -7.55 14.14 -14.14
CA CYS A 142 -7.76 12.69 -14.17
C CYS A 142 -7.35 12.03 -12.84
N ILE A 143 -7.91 10.88 -12.58
CA ILE A 143 -7.54 9.99 -11.48
C ILE A 143 -6.82 8.80 -12.10
N TYR A 144 -5.63 8.53 -11.63
CA TYR A 144 -4.80 7.44 -12.13
C TYR A 144 -4.68 6.32 -11.10
N GLY A 145 -4.76 5.09 -11.59
CA GLY A 145 -4.36 3.90 -10.87
C GLY A 145 -3.06 3.35 -11.43
N VAL A 146 -2.05 3.19 -10.59
CA VAL A 146 -0.77 2.55 -10.94
C VAL A 146 -0.63 1.26 -10.14
N PHE A 147 -0.40 0.15 -10.82
CA PHE A 147 -0.38 -1.17 -10.19
C PHE A 147 0.70 -2.06 -10.77
N CYS A 148 0.97 -3.18 -10.13
CA CYS A 148 1.86 -4.20 -10.65
C CYS A 148 1.09 -5.09 -11.63
N ALA A 149 1.57 -5.18 -12.85
CA ALA A 149 1.14 -6.13 -13.87
C ALA A 149 2.21 -7.20 -14.03
N GLU A 150 1.83 -8.45 -13.75
CA GLU A 150 2.72 -9.61 -13.74
C GLU A 150 2.43 -10.55 -14.89
N ALA A 151 3.47 -11.06 -15.51
CA ALA A 151 3.39 -12.09 -16.53
C ALA A 151 4.43 -13.18 -16.27
N LYS A 152 4.25 -14.36 -16.86
CA LYS A 152 5.28 -15.38 -16.85
C LYS A 152 6.54 -14.85 -17.57
N ASP A 153 7.71 -15.09 -16.98
CA ASP A 153 8.97 -14.74 -17.62
C ASP A 153 9.14 -15.52 -18.95
N PRO A 154 9.20 -14.82 -20.10
CA PRO A 154 9.38 -15.48 -21.39
C PRO A 154 10.75 -16.18 -21.52
N ASN A 155 11.72 -15.81 -20.69
CA ASN A 155 13.08 -16.39 -20.65
C ASN A 155 13.22 -17.44 -19.54
N ALA A 156 12.13 -17.83 -18.87
CA ALA A 156 12.16 -18.87 -17.84
C ALA A 156 12.73 -20.18 -18.39
N LYS A 157 13.51 -20.87 -17.57
CA LYS A 157 14.03 -22.20 -17.95
C LYS A 157 12.87 -23.17 -18.21
N PRO A 158 13.02 -24.13 -19.15
CA PRO A 158 12.03 -25.17 -19.34
C PRO A 158 11.65 -25.85 -18.00
N GLY A 159 10.35 -25.93 -17.70
CA GLY A 159 9.85 -26.50 -16.46
C GLY A 159 9.81 -25.56 -15.25
N ASP A 160 10.35 -24.34 -15.35
CA ASP A 160 10.19 -23.32 -14.33
C ASP A 160 8.79 -22.67 -14.43
N LEU A 161 7.96 -22.90 -13.39
CA LEU A 161 6.60 -22.36 -13.28
C LEU A 161 6.51 -21.17 -12.31
N SER A 162 7.65 -20.70 -11.78
CA SER A 162 7.69 -19.66 -10.74
C SER A 162 8.30 -18.34 -11.22
N SER A 163 9.13 -18.35 -12.25
CA SER A 163 9.73 -17.13 -12.80
C SER A 163 8.67 -16.22 -13.44
N ALA A 164 8.72 -14.96 -13.06
CA ALA A 164 7.82 -13.94 -13.54
C ALA A 164 8.56 -12.65 -13.91
N VAL A 165 7.92 -11.82 -14.71
CA VAL A 165 8.29 -10.43 -14.98
C VAL A 165 7.17 -9.51 -14.51
N ALA A 166 7.55 -8.36 -14.00
CA ALA A 166 6.59 -7.37 -13.51
C ALA A 166 6.89 -6.00 -14.10
N VAL A 167 5.82 -5.31 -14.52
CA VAL A 167 5.86 -3.95 -15.03
C VAL A 167 4.79 -3.10 -14.32
N ALA A 168 4.89 -1.78 -14.43
CA ALA A 168 3.87 -0.89 -13.90
C ALA A 168 2.72 -0.77 -14.89
N GLY A 169 1.56 -1.27 -14.51
CA GLY A 169 0.30 -1.09 -15.23
C GLY A 169 -0.32 0.27 -14.90
N LEU A 170 -0.97 0.88 -15.89
CA LEU A 170 -1.62 2.18 -15.78
C LEU A 170 -3.08 2.11 -16.18
N VAL A 171 -3.92 2.75 -15.38
CA VAL A 171 -5.31 3.04 -15.72
C VAL A 171 -5.65 4.48 -15.36
N ARG A 172 -6.65 5.05 -16.01
CA ARG A 172 -7.23 6.31 -15.61
C ARG A 172 -8.77 6.22 -15.54
N THR A 173 -9.33 7.08 -14.70
CA THR A 173 -10.78 7.17 -14.49
C THR A 173 -11.14 8.60 -14.10
N LYS A 174 -12.43 8.93 -14.16
CA LYS A 174 -13.01 10.16 -13.59
C LYS A 174 -14.07 9.87 -12.54
N ASP A 175 -14.51 8.63 -12.40
CA ASP A 175 -15.68 8.25 -11.62
C ASP A 175 -15.49 6.95 -10.81
N PHE A 176 -14.34 6.29 -10.92
CA PHE A 176 -14.02 4.97 -10.35
C PHE A 176 -14.92 3.83 -10.83
N LYS A 177 -15.79 4.07 -11.82
CA LYS A 177 -16.68 3.07 -12.44
C LYS A 177 -16.18 2.65 -13.80
N THR A 178 -15.78 3.64 -14.60
CA THR A 178 -15.23 3.41 -15.93
C THR A 178 -13.73 3.58 -15.88
N TRP A 179 -13.01 2.53 -16.26
CA TRP A 179 -11.55 2.50 -16.24
C TRP A 179 -11.01 2.37 -17.65
N GLU A 180 -10.18 3.32 -18.04
CA GLU A 180 -9.43 3.27 -19.29
C GLU A 180 -8.05 2.68 -19.03
N ARG A 181 -7.75 1.58 -19.70
CA ARG A 181 -6.43 0.94 -19.63
C ARG A 181 -5.44 1.69 -20.52
N LEU A 182 -4.38 2.22 -19.96
CA LEU A 182 -3.26 2.81 -20.68
C LEU A 182 -2.15 1.76 -20.89
N PRO A 183 -1.22 1.99 -21.84
CA PRO A 183 -0.03 1.14 -21.98
C PRO A 183 0.74 1.05 -20.67
N ASN A 184 1.33 -0.12 -20.40
CA ASN A 184 2.25 -0.29 -19.29
C ASN A 184 3.44 0.66 -19.42
N LEU A 185 3.96 1.15 -18.31
CA LEU A 185 5.15 1.99 -18.29
C LEU A 185 6.35 1.23 -18.88
N LYS A 186 7.03 1.89 -19.80
CA LYS A 186 8.28 1.45 -20.42
C LYS A 186 9.41 2.29 -19.86
N THR A 187 10.09 1.76 -18.88
CA THR A 187 11.23 2.39 -18.20
C THR A 187 12.55 1.78 -18.69
N PRO A 188 13.71 2.42 -18.43
CA PRO A 188 15.02 1.83 -18.71
C PRO A 188 15.26 0.50 -17.99
N ALA A 189 14.72 0.32 -16.78
CA ALA A 189 14.83 -0.92 -16.04
C ALA A 189 13.96 -2.03 -16.65
N SER A 190 14.46 -3.28 -16.61
CA SER A 190 13.77 -4.44 -17.16
C SER A 190 12.48 -4.78 -16.43
N GLN A 191 12.41 -4.48 -15.14
CA GLN A 191 11.24 -4.73 -14.29
C GLN A 191 10.97 -3.55 -13.36
N GLN A 192 9.67 -3.36 -13.04
CA GLN A 192 9.20 -2.30 -12.16
C GLN A 192 8.14 -2.83 -11.21
N ARG A 193 8.25 -2.44 -9.94
CA ARG A 193 7.20 -2.60 -8.93
C ARG A 193 7.10 -1.33 -8.10
N ASN A 194 5.94 -1.14 -7.44
CA ASN A 194 5.70 -0.01 -6.53
C ASN A 194 5.92 1.36 -7.20
N VAL A 195 5.51 1.45 -8.46
CA VAL A 195 5.52 2.72 -9.18
C VAL A 195 4.34 3.57 -8.72
N VAL A 196 4.59 4.87 -8.55
CA VAL A 196 3.59 5.85 -8.11
C VAL A 196 3.70 7.08 -8.99
N LEU A 197 2.56 7.57 -9.48
CA LEU A 197 2.48 8.84 -10.19
C LEU A 197 2.53 9.99 -9.17
N HIS A 198 3.38 10.98 -9.43
CA HIS A 198 3.37 12.25 -8.70
C HIS A 198 2.08 13.03 -8.99
N PRO A 199 1.47 13.74 -8.02
CA PRO A 199 0.17 14.40 -8.24
C PRO A 199 0.20 15.60 -9.20
N GLU A 200 1.35 16.21 -9.43
CA GLU A 200 1.52 17.41 -10.23
C GLU A 200 2.50 17.17 -11.38
N PHE A 201 2.41 17.98 -12.43
CA PHE A 201 3.45 17.99 -13.45
C PHE A 201 4.77 18.51 -12.88
N VAL A 202 5.86 17.99 -13.39
CA VAL A 202 7.21 18.48 -13.14
C VAL A 202 7.85 18.82 -14.49
N ASP A 203 8.23 20.06 -14.67
CA ASP A 203 8.71 20.60 -15.97
C ASP A 203 7.73 20.30 -17.13
N GLY A 204 6.43 20.37 -16.85
CA GLY A 204 5.37 20.09 -17.83
C GLY A 204 5.23 18.62 -18.21
N GLN A 205 5.79 17.70 -17.47
CA GLN A 205 5.75 16.26 -17.71
C GLN A 205 5.14 15.51 -16.52
N TYR A 206 4.57 14.34 -16.78
CA TYR A 206 4.20 13.40 -15.73
C TYR A 206 5.46 12.87 -15.05
N ALA A 207 5.45 12.79 -13.73
CA ALA A 207 6.59 12.33 -12.95
C ALA A 207 6.25 11.07 -12.16
N PHE A 208 7.18 10.13 -12.08
CA PHE A 208 6.95 8.87 -11.41
C PHE A 208 8.06 8.56 -10.40
N TYR A 209 7.62 8.12 -9.23
CA TYR A 209 8.49 7.36 -8.31
C TYR A 209 8.46 5.90 -8.73
N THR A 210 9.62 5.34 -8.96
CA THR A 210 9.79 3.98 -9.51
C THR A 210 10.54 3.08 -8.54
N ARG A 211 10.64 1.81 -8.85
CA ARG A 211 11.58 0.88 -8.21
C ARG A 211 12.21 0.00 -9.27
N PRO A 212 13.29 0.46 -9.89
CA PRO A 212 14.01 -0.32 -10.91
C PRO A 212 14.55 -1.62 -10.32
N MET A 213 14.39 -2.72 -11.05
CA MET A 213 14.81 -4.05 -10.64
C MET A 213 15.38 -4.81 -11.83
N ASP A 214 16.41 -5.62 -11.57
CA ASP A 214 17.01 -6.49 -12.58
C ASP A 214 16.22 -7.81 -12.71
N GLY A 215 15.65 -8.30 -11.61
CA GLY A 215 14.84 -9.53 -11.55
C GLY A 215 13.56 -9.39 -10.72
N PHE A 216 12.72 -10.41 -10.78
CA PHE A 216 11.40 -10.40 -10.11
C PHE A 216 11.51 -10.42 -8.58
N ILE A 217 12.43 -11.22 -8.03
CA ILE A 217 12.69 -11.33 -6.58
C ILE A 217 13.98 -10.62 -6.22
N ASP A 218 15.06 -10.96 -6.92
CA ASP A 218 16.35 -10.30 -6.75
C ASP A 218 16.35 -8.96 -7.48
N VAL A 219 16.58 -7.90 -6.72
CA VAL A 219 16.58 -6.54 -7.25
C VAL A 219 17.88 -6.18 -7.96
N GLY A 220 18.92 -7.02 -7.86
CA GLY A 220 20.21 -6.80 -8.48
C GLY A 220 20.85 -5.48 -8.03
N SER A 221 21.22 -4.66 -8.99
CA SER A 221 21.77 -3.30 -8.76
C SER A 221 20.70 -2.29 -8.35
N GLY A 222 19.42 -2.55 -8.63
CA GLY A 222 18.29 -1.69 -8.33
C GLY A 222 17.78 -1.79 -6.88
N GLY A 223 16.48 -1.69 -6.69
CA GLY A 223 15.79 -1.91 -5.42
C GLY A 223 15.66 -0.68 -4.52
N GLY A 224 16.12 0.49 -4.95
CA GLY A 224 15.84 1.79 -4.33
C GLY A 224 14.64 2.49 -4.96
N ILE A 225 14.20 3.61 -4.36
CA ILE A 225 13.19 4.48 -4.96
C ILE A 225 13.85 5.30 -6.06
N GLY A 226 13.38 5.11 -7.29
CA GLY A 226 13.79 5.85 -8.46
C GLY A 226 12.86 7.02 -8.77
N TRP A 227 13.28 7.86 -9.69
CA TRP A 227 12.55 8.98 -10.23
C TRP A 227 12.73 9.05 -11.74
N THR A 228 11.64 9.29 -12.46
CA THR A 228 11.67 9.47 -13.92
C THR A 228 10.53 10.36 -14.39
N LEU A 229 10.69 10.97 -15.56
CA LEU A 229 9.67 11.79 -16.20
C LEU A 229 9.10 11.07 -17.43
N CYS A 230 7.85 11.35 -17.73
CA CYS A 230 7.11 10.84 -18.88
C CYS A 230 6.41 12.02 -19.58
N ARG A 231 6.79 12.31 -20.80
CA ARG A 231 6.23 13.44 -21.54
C ARG A 231 4.76 13.22 -21.92
N ASP A 232 4.43 11.99 -22.29
CA ASP A 232 3.09 11.59 -22.73
C ASP A 232 2.70 10.25 -22.07
N ILE A 233 1.82 10.34 -21.07
CA ILE A 233 1.37 9.17 -20.30
C ILE A 233 0.61 8.16 -21.17
N THR A 234 0.06 8.58 -22.31
CA THR A 234 -0.66 7.68 -23.24
C THR A 234 0.27 6.75 -24.01
N THR A 235 1.55 7.06 -24.07
CA THR A 235 2.59 6.18 -24.65
C THR A 235 3.24 5.28 -23.59
N GLY A 236 3.22 5.70 -22.33
CA GLY A 236 3.87 5.04 -21.21
C GLY A 236 5.41 5.05 -21.28
N VAL A 237 6.03 5.78 -22.21
CA VAL A 237 7.49 5.83 -22.36
C VAL A 237 8.09 6.87 -21.43
N THR A 238 8.99 6.44 -20.55
CA THR A 238 9.69 7.33 -19.61
C THR A 238 11.09 7.70 -20.10
N GLY A 239 11.62 8.77 -19.52
CA GLY A 239 13.02 9.18 -19.66
C GLY A 239 13.98 8.33 -18.79
N PRO A 240 15.21 8.82 -18.59
CA PRO A 240 16.18 8.19 -17.69
C PRO A 240 15.65 8.06 -16.26
N GLU A 241 16.07 7.03 -15.56
CA GLU A 241 15.80 6.80 -14.14
C GLU A 241 16.98 7.18 -13.27
N THR A 242 16.71 7.89 -12.16
CA THR A 242 17.70 8.19 -11.12
C THR A 242 17.21 7.70 -9.77
N ILE A 243 18.11 7.13 -8.95
CA ILE A 243 17.74 6.71 -7.58
C ILE A 243 17.80 7.92 -6.66
N ILE A 244 16.66 8.23 -6.03
CA ILE A 244 16.53 9.36 -5.08
C ILE A 244 16.62 8.90 -3.62
N ASP A 245 16.20 7.68 -3.30
CA ASP A 245 16.37 7.06 -1.98
C ASP A 245 16.83 5.61 -2.13
N GLY A 246 18.13 5.39 -1.99
CA GLY A 246 18.79 4.11 -2.21
C GLY A 246 18.73 3.16 -1.03
N ARG A 247 19.14 1.93 -1.28
CA ARG A 247 19.42 0.92 -0.24
C ARG A 247 20.58 1.38 0.64
N ALA A 248 20.57 0.97 1.90
CA ALA A 248 21.65 1.26 2.82
C ALA A 248 22.02 0.03 3.66
N TYR A 249 23.31 -0.27 3.72
CA TYR A 249 23.85 -1.41 4.45
C TYR A 249 23.44 -1.40 5.91
N HIS A 250 22.97 -2.54 6.40
CA HIS A 250 22.59 -2.77 7.80
C HIS A 250 21.55 -1.79 8.34
N THR A 251 20.57 -1.43 7.51
CA THR A 251 19.40 -0.62 7.87
C THR A 251 18.11 -1.37 7.52
N ILE A 252 16.98 -0.74 7.77
CA ILE A 252 15.67 -1.26 7.33
C ILE A 252 15.54 -1.36 5.80
N LYS A 253 16.46 -0.76 5.03
CA LYS A 253 16.47 -0.68 3.55
C LYS A 253 17.60 -1.51 2.92
N GLU A 254 18.18 -2.46 3.63
CA GLU A 254 19.37 -3.17 3.14
C GLU A 254 19.08 -4.08 1.93
N VAL A 255 17.90 -4.68 1.86
CA VAL A 255 17.52 -5.57 0.74
C VAL A 255 16.88 -4.78 -0.38
N LYS A 256 15.86 -3.99 -0.08
CA LYS A 256 15.12 -3.13 -1.02
C LYS A 256 14.25 -2.13 -0.28
N ASN A 257 13.82 -1.12 -0.98
CA ASN A 257 12.80 -0.18 -0.51
C ASN A 257 11.93 0.26 -1.70
N GLY A 258 10.80 0.84 -1.42
CA GLY A 258 9.88 1.29 -2.47
C GLY A 258 8.84 2.27 -1.95
N GLN A 259 8.37 3.11 -2.86
CA GLN A 259 7.30 4.06 -2.58
C GLN A 259 6.02 3.31 -2.20
N GLY A 260 5.29 3.84 -1.23
CA GLY A 260 3.95 3.41 -0.86
C GLY A 260 2.88 4.15 -1.68
N PRO A 261 2.04 5.02 -1.07
CA PRO A 261 1.06 5.84 -1.77
C PRO A 261 1.68 7.05 -2.50
N ALA A 262 0.87 7.79 -3.26
CA ALA A 262 1.22 9.11 -3.76
C ALA A 262 1.57 10.05 -2.59
N PRO A 263 2.57 10.94 -2.76
CA PRO A 263 2.99 11.84 -1.68
C PRO A 263 1.92 12.88 -1.36
N ILE A 264 1.92 13.36 -0.11
CA ILE A 264 1.06 14.46 0.34
C ILE A 264 1.84 15.77 0.27
N LYS A 265 1.27 16.79 -0.41
CA LYS A 265 1.84 18.14 -0.46
C LYS A 265 1.67 18.84 0.88
N THR A 266 2.74 19.40 1.41
CA THR A 266 2.72 20.18 2.65
C THR A 266 3.41 21.53 2.41
N SER A 267 3.28 22.47 3.33
CA SER A 267 4.05 23.74 3.24
C SER A 267 5.56 23.57 3.41
N ARG A 268 6.03 22.40 3.82
CA ARG A 268 7.45 22.11 4.10
C ARG A 268 8.12 21.22 3.05
N GLY A 269 7.35 20.62 2.17
CA GLY A 269 7.81 19.66 1.15
C GLY A 269 6.74 18.64 0.83
N TRP A 270 7.08 17.73 -0.07
CA TRP A 270 6.29 16.54 -0.34
C TRP A 270 6.60 15.47 0.69
N LEU A 271 5.59 15.04 1.41
CA LEU A 271 5.71 14.00 2.43
C LEU A 271 5.48 12.64 1.80
N HIS A 272 6.40 11.71 2.03
CA HIS A 272 6.38 10.35 1.48
C HIS A 272 6.24 9.30 2.58
N LEU A 273 5.46 8.27 2.30
CA LEU A 273 5.41 7.04 3.07
C LEU A 273 5.89 5.90 2.16
N ALA A 274 6.87 5.15 2.64
CA ALA A 274 7.53 4.10 1.89
C ALA A 274 7.70 2.84 2.73
N HIS A 275 8.06 1.72 2.11
CA HIS A 275 8.44 0.51 2.83
C HIS A 275 9.92 0.21 2.65
N GLY A 276 10.55 -0.22 3.73
CA GLY A 276 11.89 -0.75 3.76
C GLY A 276 11.88 -2.25 4.03
N VAL A 277 12.84 -2.96 3.46
CA VAL A 277 12.96 -4.42 3.56
C VAL A 277 14.36 -4.81 3.98
N ARG A 278 14.43 -5.58 5.05
CA ARG A 278 15.68 -6.20 5.52
C ARG A 278 15.56 -7.71 5.61
N ALA A 279 16.70 -8.40 5.54
CA ALA A 279 16.75 -9.82 5.82
C ALA A 279 16.69 -10.08 7.34
N CYS A 280 16.15 -11.21 7.71
CA CYS A 280 16.22 -11.78 9.06
C CYS A 280 16.18 -13.31 8.99
N ALA A 281 16.48 -13.99 10.11
CA ALA A 281 16.55 -15.45 10.13
C ALA A 281 15.26 -16.14 9.66
N ALA A 282 14.10 -15.51 9.83
CA ALA A 282 12.80 -16.02 9.43
C ALA A 282 12.35 -15.56 8.02
N GLY A 283 13.24 -14.99 7.21
CA GLY A 283 12.93 -14.48 5.87
C GLY A 283 13.08 -12.96 5.77
N LEU A 284 12.16 -12.29 5.12
CA LEU A 284 12.20 -10.84 4.94
C LEU A 284 11.28 -10.15 5.96
N ARG A 285 11.74 -9.02 6.48
CA ARG A 285 10.93 -8.12 7.30
C ARG A 285 10.65 -6.83 6.55
N TYR A 286 9.37 -6.49 6.41
CA TYR A 286 8.92 -5.23 5.81
C TYR A 286 8.40 -4.30 6.89
N VAL A 287 8.82 -3.04 6.84
CA VAL A 287 8.38 -1.97 7.71
C VAL A 287 8.11 -0.71 6.91
N LEU A 288 7.31 0.21 7.44
CA LEU A 288 7.09 1.50 6.81
C LEU A 288 8.06 2.54 7.37
N TYR A 289 8.53 3.42 6.51
CA TYR A 289 9.33 4.58 6.86
C TYR A 289 8.88 5.81 6.08
N MET A 290 9.38 6.96 6.47
CA MET A 290 9.01 8.25 5.88
C MET A 290 10.24 8.98 5.35
N PHE A 291 10.02 9.87 4.39
CA PHE A 291 10.99 10.88 3.95
C PHE A 291 10.26 12.07 3.36
N MET A 292 10.97 13.16 3.13
CA MET A 292 10.42 14.34 2.46
C MET A 292 11.27 14.75 1.27
N THR A 293 10.60 15.24 0.22
CA THR A 293 11.27 15.89 -0.92
C THR A 293 10.90 17.37 -1.03
N SER A 294 11.70 18.13 -1.76
CA SER A 294 11.48 19.56 -1.96
C SER A 294 10.20 19.83 -2.75
N LEU A 295 9.57 20.97 -2.52
CA LEU A 295 8.46 21.45 -3.36
C LEU A 295 8.93 21.86 -4.76
N ASP A 296 10.11 22.47 -4.84
CA ASP A 296 10.66 22.98 -6.11
C ASP A 296 11.23 21.86 -6.99
N ASP A 297 11.72 20.79 -6.36
CA ASP A 297 12.31 19.63 -7.00
C ASP A 297 11.88 18.36 -6.26
N PRO A 298 10.78 17.72 -6.66
CA PRO A 298 10.27 16.51 -6.02
C PRO A 298 11.19 15.30 -6.10
N SER A 299 12.28 15.36 -6.86
CA SER A 299 13.33 14.33 -6.87
C SER A 299 14.39 14.53 -5.77
N ARG A 300 14.48 15.72 -5.19
CA ARG A 300 15.47 16.09 -4.19
C ARG A 300 14.98 15.83 -2.78
N VAL A 301 15.51 14.81 -2.11
CA VAL A 301 15.19 14.49 -0.72
C VAL A 301 15.77 15.53 0.23
N ILE A 302 14.94 16.04 1.14
CA ILE A 302 15.29 17.10 2.13
C ILE A 302 15.23 16.60 3.57
N ALA A 303 14.59 15.48 3.86
CA ALA A 303 14.58 14.85 5.18
C ALA A 303 14.50 13.33 5.07
N ARG A 304 15.31 12.62 5.88
CA ARG A 304 15.41 11.16 5.95
C ARG A 304 15.47 10.67 7.39
N PRO A 305 14.34 10.62 8.12
CA PRO A 305 14.34 10.03 9.46
C PRO A 305 14.83 8.58 9.42
N GLY A 306 15.65 8.20 10.36
CA GLY A 306 16.21 6.86 10.49
C GLY A 306 15.23 5.85 11.08
N GLY A 307 15.49 4.58 10.80
CA GLY A 307 14.67 3.48 11.30
C GLY A 307 13.29 3.40 10.65
N HIS A 308 12.36 2.74 11.33
CA HIS A 308 11.00 2.58 10.86
C HIS A 308 10.03 3.55 11.55
N PHE A 309 9.04 3.99 10.82
CA PHE A 309 7.88 4.73 11.34
C PHE A 309 6.82 3.78 11.90
N LEU A 310 6.47 2.71 11.14
CA LEU A 310 5.49 1.70 11.51
C LEU A 310 6.01 0.31 11.15
N ALA A 311 5.90 -0.62 12.09
CA ALA A 311 6.31 -2.01 11.93
C ALA A 311 5.17 -2.96 12.39
N PRO A 312 5.19 -4.24 12.00
CA PRO A 312 4.19 -5.20 12.48
C PRO A 312 4.12 -5.23 14.01
N TYR A 313 2.90 -5.18 14.55
CA TYR A 313 2.62 -5.21 15.99
C TYR A 313 1.62 -6.32 16.30
N GLY A 314 1.89 -7.09 17.35
CA GLY A 314 1.00 -8.18 17.78
C GLY A 314 0.64 -9.14 16.65
N GLY A 315 -0.64 -9.37 16.44
CA GLY A 315 -1.16 -10.27 15.40
C GLY A 315 -0.93 -9.82 13.96
N GLU A 316 -0.48 -8.58 13.73
CA GLU A 316 -0.16 -8.08 12.37
C GLU A 316 1.04 -8.83 11.75
N GLY A 317 1.92 -9.38 12.60
CA GLY A 317 3.10 -10.13 12.16
C GLY A 317 2.82 -11.54 11.64
N LEU A 318 1.57 -12.00 11.69
CA LEU A 318 1.16 -13.37 11.33
C LEU A 318 0.18 -13.36 10.15
N GLY A 319 0.48 -14.14 9.12
CA GLY A 319 -0.35 -14.25 7.93
C GLY A 319 0.31 -15.08 6.84
N ASP A 320 -0.11 -14.87 5.59
CA ASP A 320 0.38 -15.60 4.42
C ASP A 320 1.88 -15.36 4.19
N VAL A 321 2.31 -14.10 4.33
CA VAL A 321 3.72 -13.72 4.37
C VAL A 321 4.01 -13.01 5.68
N SER A 322 4.52 -13.74 6.66
CA SER A 322 4.75 -13.23 8.01
C SER A 322 5.72 -12.04 8.05
N ASN A 323 5.55 -11.18 9.07
CA ASN A 323 6.46 -10.08 9.39
C ASN A 323 6.49 -8.93 8.36
N VAL A 324 5.33 -8.69 7.72
CA VAL A 324 5.17 -7.68 6.67
C VAL A 324 4.17 -6.61 7.09
N THR A 325 4.58 -5.34 6.98
CA THR A 325 3.68 -4.19 6.83
C THR A 325 3.98 -3.53 5.50
N PHE A 326 2.94 -3.38 4.67
CA PHE A 326 3.07 -2.83 3.33
C PHE A 326 1.92 -1.86 3.04
N THR A 327 2.18 -0.74 2.36
CA THR A 327 1.18 0.30 2.12
C THR A 327 1.14 0.75 0.67
N ASN A 328 -0.07 1.03 0.18
CA ASN A 328 -0.33 1.68 -1.10
C ASN A 328 -1.29 2.86 -0.95
N GLY A 329 -1.78 3.12 0.26
CA GLY A 329 -2.80 4.14 0.45
C GLY A 329 -2.74 4.86 1.78
N TRP A 330 -2.88 6.16 1.72
CA TRP A 330 -3.25 7.04 2.81
C TRP A 330 -4.19 8.11 2.31
N VAL A 331 -4.91 8.73 3.23
CA VAL A 331 -5.78 9.87 2.91
C VAL A 331 -5.69 10.93 3.99
N GLU A 332 -5.64 12.19 3.57
CA GLU A 332 -5.93 13.34 4.42
C GLU A 332 -7.42 13.66 4.30
N LEU A 333 -8.09 13.81 5.45
CA LEU A 333 -9.56 13.98 5.47
C LEU A 333 -10.02 15.42 5.19
N GLY A 334 -9.10 16.40 5.17
CA GLY A 334 -9.42 17.82 4.98
C GLY A 334 -10.16 18.44 6.16
N ASP A 335 -10.15 17.81 7.32
CA ASP A 335 -10.69 18.34 8.57
C ASP A 335 -9.73 19.36 9.22
N THR A 336 -10.19 20.09 10.23
CA THR A 336 -9.37 21.09 10.94
C THR A 336 -8.15 20.49 11.64
N ALA A 337 -8.22 19.21 12.02
CA ALA A 337 -7.13 18.46 12.63
C ALA A 337 -6.11 17.96 11.61
N LYS A 338 -6.42 18.08 10.30
CA LYS A 338 -5.62 17.50 9.19
C LYS A 338 -5.36 16.00 9.45
N THR A 339 -6.43 15.28 9.78
CA THR A 339 -6.36 13.85 10.07
C THR A 339 -5.87 13.09 8.85
N VAL A 340 -4.87 12.22 9.05
CA VAL A 340 -4.36 11.30 8.05
C VAL A 340 -4.66 9.87 8.50
N LEU A 341 -5.30 9.11 7.61
CA LEU A 341 -5.50 7.67 7.76
C LEU A 341 -4.51 6.93 6.87
N ILE A 342 -3.70 6.08 7.47
CA ILE A 342 -2.68 5.27 6.79
C ILE A 342 -3.20 3.84 6.72
N TYR A 343 -3.38 3.31 5.51
CA TYR A 343 -3.83 1.94 5.29
C TYR A 343 -2.66 1.06 4.91
N TYR A 344 -2.59 -0.11 5.55
CA TYR A 344 -1.50 -1.05 5.28
C TYR A 344 -1.96 -2.50 5.35
N GLY A 345 -1.32 -3.35 4.55
CA GLY A 345 -1.44 -4.79 4.64
C GLY A 345 -0.60 -5.32 5.79
N GLY A 346 -1.19 -6.16 6.64
CA GLY A 346 -0.47 -6.94 7.64
C GLY A 346 -0.28 -8.37 7.18
N SER A 347 0.99 -8.77 7.03
CA SER A 347 1.41 -10.13 6.68
C SER A 347 0.68 -10.71 5.45
N ASP A 348 0.49 -9.86 4.43
CA ASP A 348 -0.18 -10.15 3.16
C ASP A 348 -1.55 -10.86 3.31
N THR A 349 -2.30 -10.55 4.37
CA THR A 349 -3.55 -11.26 4.67
C THR A 349 -4.74 -10.32 4.87
N ARG A 350 -4.54 -9.15 5.50
CA ARG A 350 -5.63 -8.25 5.89
C ARG A 350 -5.18 -6.80 5.90
N CYS A 351 -6.14 -5.88 5.73
CA CYS A 351 -5.89 -4.45 5.80
C CYS A 351 -6.05 -3.93 7.23
N TYR A 352 -5.15 -3.08 7.65
CA TYR A 352 -5.21 -2.31 8.88
C TYR A 352 -5.27 -0.81 8.57
N VAL A 353 -5.56 -0.03 9.58
CA VAL A 353 -5.52 1.43 9.53
C VAL A 353 -4.79 1.98 10.75
N ALA A 354 -3.95 2.99 10.54
CA ALA A 354 -3.43 3.85 11.60
C ALA A 354 -3.96 5.28 11.39
N ARG A 355 -4.23 5.99 12.48
CA ARG A 355 -4.72 7.37 12.45
C ARG A 355 -3.69 8.32 13.08
N THR A 356 -3.41 9.42 12.40
CA THR A 356 -2.50 10.46 12.86
C THR A 356 -2.95 11.82 12.34
N THR A 357 -2.09 12.84 12.44
CA THR A 357 -2.28 14.15 11.81
C THR A 357 -1.10 14.49 10.91
N LEU A 358 -1.35 15.31 9.89
CA LEU A 358 -0.31 15.75 8.97
C LEU A 358 0.83 16.47 9.71
N ASP A 359 0.50 17.28 10.70
CA ASP A 359 1.48 18.03 11.48
C ASP A 359 2.43 17.11 12.26
N LYS A 360 1.91 16.01 12.86
CA LYS A 360 2.74 14.97 13.51
C LYS A 360 3.66 14.25 12.53
N LEU A 361 3.17 13.95 11.32
CA LEU A 361 3.98 13.29 10.30
C LEU A 361 5.11 14.19 9.79
N VAL A 362 4.83 15.47 9.58
CA VAL A 362 5.84 16.47 9.20
C VAL A 362 6.88 16.65 10.30
N ASP A 363 6.43 16.78 11.54
CA ASP A 363 7.31 16.87 12.72
C ASP A 363 8.22 15.65 12.84
N TRP A 364 7.66 14.44 12.73
CA TRP A 364 8.42 13.19 12.71
C TRP A 364 9.51 13.20 11.64
N CYS A 365 9.16 13.62 10.41
CA CYS A 365 10.08 13.63 9.29
C CYS A 365 11.25 14.62 9.50
N LEU A 366 10.96 15.79 10.03
CA LEU A 366 11.94 16.88 10.16
C LEU A 366 12.83 16.77 11.39
N HIS A 367 12.35 16.14 12.47
CA HIS A 367 13.03 16.15 13.77
C HIS A 367 13.53 14.78 14.23
N THR A 368 13.15 13.68 13.59
CA THR A 368 13.74 12.37 13.87
C THR A 368 15.13 12.28 13.24
N PRO A 369 16.17 11.91 14.01
CA PRO A 369 17.52 11.78 13.49
C PRO A 369 17.61 10.77 12.35
N GLU A 370 18.52 10.99 11.41
CA GLU A 370 18.84 10.03 10.33
C GLU A 370 19.48 8.73 10.91
N ASP A 371 19.51 7.68 10.10
CA ASP A 371 20.17 6.41 10.43
C ASP A 371 21.63 6.66 10.84
N ALA A 372 22.00 6.16 11.97
CA ALA A 372 23.35 6.33 12.53
C ALA A 372 24.44 5.61 11.74
N LEU A 373 24.09 4.59 10.97
CA LEU A 373 24.92 3.73 10.12
C LEU A 373 26.03 2.95 10.87
N THR A 374 26.40 3.34 12.08
CA THR A 374 27.37 2.64 12.94
C THR A 374 26.92 2.62 14.39
N THR A 375 27.33 1.59 15.15
CA THR A 375 27.03 1.50 16.60
C THR A 375 27.58 2.71 17.35
N ARG A 376 28.75 3.20 16.98
CA ARG A 376 29.36 4.37 17.65
C ARG A 376 28.47 5.61 17.49
N ARG A 377 28.01 5.91 16.30
CA ARG A 377 27.11 7.05 16.00
C ARG A 377 25.75 6.86 16.69
N ALA A 378 25.18 5.64 16.70
CA ALA A 378 23.94 5.36 17.39
C ALA A 378 24.05 5.61 18.91
N LEU A 379 25.16 5.23 19.51
CA LEU A 379 25.45 5.54 20.92
C LEU A 379 25.58 7.05 21.15
N GLU A 380 26.28 7.75 20.28
CA GLU A 380 26.46 9.22 20.40
C GLU A 380 25.14 9.97 20.28
N GLN A 381 24.26 9.62 19.32
CA GLN A 381 22.91 10.17 19.23
C GLN A 381 22.13 9.94 20.53
N ARG A 382 22.19 8.73 21.07
CA ARG A 382 21.48 8.37 22.32
C ARG A 382 22.02 9.13 23.53
N LEU A 383 23.34 9.23 23.68
CA LEU A 383 23.97 9.96 24.78
C LEU A 383 23.67 11.47 24.71
N THR A 384 23.64 12.04 23.49
CA THR A 384 23.27 13.44 23.30
C THR A 384 21.83 13.70 23.77
N LEU A 385 20.88 12.85 23.37
CA LEU A 385 19.49 12.94 23.82
C LEU A 385 19.35 12.79 25.34
N ILE A 386 20.04 11.81 25.93
CA ILE A 386 20.00 11.57 27.38
C ILE A 386 20.53 12.79 28.17
N ARG A 387 21.62 13.40 27.71
CA ARG A 387 22.18 14.60 28.36
C ARG A 387 21.22 15.79 28.27
N ALA A 388 20.62 16.01 27.09
CA ALA A 388 19.63 17.07 26.93
C ALA A 388 18.40 16.85 27.84
N ASN A 389 17.89 15.62 27.91
CA ASN A 389 16.73 15.29 28.73
C ASN A 389 17.06 15.43 30.27
N ARG A 390 18.27 15.03 30.72
CA ARG A 390 18.69 15.21 32.09
C ARG A 390 18.74 16.69 32.48
N ALA A 391 19.21 17.55 31.58
CA ALA A 391 19.20 19.00 31.82
C ALA A 391 17.77 19.56 32.00
N ILE A 392 16.79 19.02 31.29
CA ILE A 392 15.38 19.40 31.43
C ILE A 392 14.77 18.84 32.72
N LEU A 393 15.08 17.60 33.06
CA LEU A 393 14.56 16.91 34.25
C LEU A 393 15.25 17.35 35.56
N GLY A 394 16.31 18.17 35.49
CA GLY A 394 17.04 18.65 36.68
C GLY A 394 17.88 17.56 37.37
N SER A 395 18.28 16.51 36.64
CA SER A 395 19.04 15.36 37.17
C SER A 395 20.44 15.27 36.59
#